data_7c81a5022709685be131084a925da742
#
_entry.id   7c81a5022709685be131084a925da742
#
_cell.length_a   1.000
_cell.length_b   1.000
_cell.length_c   1.000
_cell.angle_alpha   90.00
_cell.angle_beta   90.00
_cell.angle_gamma   90.00
#
_symmetry.space_group_name_H-M   'P 1'
#
loop_
_entity.id
_entity.type
_entity.pdbx_description
1 polymer ?
#
loop_
_entity_poly.entity_id
_entity_poly.type
_entity_poly.pdbx_seq_one_letter_code
_entity_poly.pdbx_strand_id
1 'polypeptide(L)'
;SLSSEEYKILFLQGGASLQFCMIPMNFLNKEDTADYIHTGTWSKGAIKEAKLFGNVHIAATSEDKKFNYIPGKFNWTSGASYIHVTSNNTIEGTQFHEFPDTGNVPVMVDMSSDMLSRKLDFSKFDIIYAGAQKNLGPAGVTIVVLKKKLLEKCKEGLPTLLSYKTQYEKNSLYNTPPVFAIYVVGLVAKWIKAQGGLEEIEKVNVKKAKLLYDTIDELRDVYHPVVTDLSSRSLMNIVFRMASEEIEKEFISKTKECGLIGLKGHRSVGGLRASLYNAFPLEGIEVLVDFMRKFAKS
;
A
#
# COMPACT_ATOMS: atom_id res chain seq x y z
N SER A 1 14.89 7.35 11.95
CA SER A 1 14.04 6.49 12.81
C SER A 1 13.03 7.37 13.53
N LEU A 2 11.80 6.86 13.72
CA LEU A 2 10.79 7.54 14.53
C LEU A 2 11.13 7.43 16.02
N SER A 3 10.90 8.50 16.78
CA SER A 3 11.06 8.50 18.24
C SER A 3 9.93 7.70 18.91
N SER A 4 10.27 6.81 19.83
CA SER A 4 9.27 6.10 20.64
C SER A 4 8.57 7.03 21.66
N GLU A 5 9.10 8.22 21.89
CA GLU A 5 8.46 9.25 22.72
C GLU A 5 7.30 9.92 21.98
N GLU A 6 7.43 10.09 20.65
CA GLU A 6 6.43 10.75 19.81
C GLU A 6 5.44 9.77 19.18
N TYR A 7 5.89 8.56 18.87
CA TYR A 7 5.11 7.55 18.16
C TYR A 7 4.82 6.31 18.99
N LYS A 8 3.73 5.65 18.69
CA LYS A 8 3.37 4.34 19.22
C LYS A 8 3.10 3.39 18.08
N ILE A 9 3.61 2.17 18.19
CA ILE A 9 3.26 1.06 17.31
C ILE A 9 2.17 0.24 18.00
N LEU A 10 1.09 0.01 17.26
CA LEU A 10 -0.02 -0.86 17.68
C LEU A 10 -0.09 -2.07 16.76
N PHE A 11 -0.45 -3.21 17.34
CA PHE A 11 -0.66 -4.49 16.67
C PHE A 11 -2.15 -4.83 16.75
N LEU A 12 -2.87 -4.52 15.69
CA LEU A 12 -4.32 -4.63 15.64
C LEU A 12 -4.76 -5.81 14.77
N GLN A 13 -6.07 -6.05 14.70
CA GLN A 13 -6.70 -7.06 13.87
C GLN A 13 -7.56 -6.36 12.79
N GLY A 14 -8.18 -7.13 11.90
CA GLY A 14 -9.13 -6.62 10.90
C GLY A 14 -8.53 -6.11 9.58
N GLY A 15 -7.20 -6.17 9.43
CA GLY A 15 -6.52 -5.72 8.21
C GLY A 15 -6.62 -4.20 7.99
N ALA A 16 -6.11 -3.74 6.85
CA ALA A 16 -6.26 -2.36 6.43
C ALA A 16 -7.74 -1.95 6.28
N SER A 17 -8.62 -2.88 5.94
CA SER A 17 -10.05 -2.60 5.79
C SER A 17 -10.70 -2.11 7.07
N LEU A 18 -10.29 -2.61 8.24
CA LEU A 18 -10.79 -2.07 9.50
C LEU A 18 -10.25 -0.66 9.77
N GLN A 19 -9.05 -0.34 9.31
CA GLN A 19 -8.49 1.00 9.46
C GLN A 19 -9.25 2.04 8.62
N PHE A 20 -9.82 1.65 7.47
CA PHE A 20 -10.71 2.52 6.67
C PHE A 20 -11.91 3.01 7.49
N CYS A 21 -12.40 2.19 8.42
CA CYS A 21 -13.49 2.51 9.33
C CYS A 21 -12.96 3.19 10.62
N MET A 22 -11.90 2.66 11.24
CA MET A 22 -11.40 3.16 12.52
C MET A 22 -10.89 4.60 12.43
N ILE A 23 -10.19 4.98 11.36
CA ILE A 23 -9.67 6.35 11.21
C ILE A 23 -10.80 7.37 11.24
N PRO A 24 -11.81 7.34 10.36
CA PRO A 24 -12.89 8.31 10.43
C PRO A 24 -13.73 8.17 11.71
N MET A 25 -13.92 6.98 12.24
CA MET A 25 -14.59 6.77 13.52
C MET A 25 -13.93 7.53 14.66
N ASN A 26 -12.59 7.58 14.71
CA ASN A 26 -11.84 8.24 15.77
C ASN A 26 -11.59 9.73 15.51
N PHE A 27 -11.52 10.19 14.27
CA PHE A 27 -10.99 11.53 13.95
C PHE A 27 -11.90 12.40 13.08
N LEU A 28 -13.07 11.92 12.61
CA LEU A 28 -13.97 12.67 11.74
C LEU A 28 -15.32 12.88 12.41
N ASN A 29 -15.67 14.10 12.79
CA ASN A 29 -17.01 14.43 13.27
C ASN A 29 -17.97 14.63 12.09
N LYS A 30 -19.27 14.57 12.37
CA LYS A 30 -20.32 14.61 11.36
C LYS A 30 -20.26 15.87 10.47
N GLU A 31 -19.91 17.01 11.06
CA GLU A 31 -19.86 18.31 10.36
C GLU A 31 -18.47 18.62 9.78
N ASP A 32 -17.45 17.83 10.18
CA ASP A 32 -16.08 18.04 9.73
C ASP A 32 -15.85 17.42 8.35
N THR A 33 -14.79 17.88 7.68
CA THR A 33 -14.36 17.35 6.38
C THR A 33 -13.01 16.69 6.49
N ALA A 34 -12.86 15.53 5.84
CA ALA A 34 -11.58 14.91 5.61
C ALA A 34 -11.27 14.87 4.11
N ASP A 35 -10.01 15.13 3.77
CA ASP A 35 -9.54 15.08 2.39
C ASP A 35 -9.00 13.70 2.05
N TYR A 36 -9.34 13.23 0.85
CA TYR A 36 -8.88 11.94 0.32
C TYR A 36 -8.25 12.12 -1.06
N ILE A 37 -7.16 11.40 -1.30
CA ILE A 37 -6.60 11.27 -2.65
C ILE A 37 -7.12 9.96 -3.24
N HIS A 38 -7.93 10.07 -4.30
CA HIS A 38 -8.58 8.92 -4.93
C HIS A 38 -7.72 8.38 -6.09
N THR A 39 -6.91 7.38 -5.80
CA THR A 39 -5.93 6.80 -6.75
C THR A 39 -6.16 5.32 -7.06
N GLY A 40 -7.29 4.75 -6.65
CA GLY A 40 -7.59 3.36 -6.96
C GLY A 40 -8.65 2.71 -6.08
N THR A 41 -8.74 1.40 -6.17
CA THR A 41 -9.75 0.58 -5.50
C THR A 41 -9.69 0.71 -3.96
N TRP A 42 -8.49 0.75 -3.38
CA TRP A 42 -8.33 0.81 -1.92
C TRP A 42 -8.68 2.20 -1.37
N SER A 43 -8.25 3.26 -2.01
CA SER A 43 -8.67 4.63 -1.65
C SER A 43 -10.19 4.81 -1.78
N LYS A 44 -10.82 4.21 -2.82
CA LYS A 44 -12.29 4.18 -2.95
C LYS A 44 -12.96 3.50 -1.77
N GLY A 45 -12.38 2.38 -1.30
CA GLY A 45 -12.86 1.68 -0.10
C GLY A 45 -12.80 2.57 1.15
N ALA A 46 -11.67 3.24 1.38
CA ALA A 46 -11.49 4.15 2.50
C ALA A 46 -12.45 5.35 2.44
N ILE A 47 -12.65 5.94 1.26
CA ILE A 47 -13.62 7.02 1.02
C ILE A 47 -15.04 6.57 1.38
N LYS A 48 -15.43 5.36 0.98
CA LYS A 48 -16.77 4.81 1.26
C LYS A 48 -17.03 4.72 2.75
N GLU A 49 -16.07 4.20 3.50
CA GLU A 49 -16.21 4.09 4.97
C GLU A 49 -16.22 5.45 5.65
N ALA A 50 -15.38 6.40 5.24
CA ALA A 50 -15.32 7.74 5.83
C ALA A 50 -16.62 8.51 5.68
N LYS A 51 -17.33 8.37 4.57
CA LYS A 51 -18.64 8.99 4.32
C LYS A 51 -19.74 8.60 5.32
N LEU A 52 -19.53 7.54 6.10
CA LEU A 52 -20.44 7.13 7.17
C LEU A 52 -20.29 8.01 8.43
N PHE A 53 -19.18 8.74 8.56
CA PHE A 53 -18.82 9.47 9.78
C PHE A 53 -18.86 11.01 9.63
N GLY A 54 -18.58 11.54 8.44
CA GLY A 54 -18.57 12.98 8.18
C GLY A 54 -18.43 13.28 6.70
N ASN A 55 -18.07 14.53 6.38
CA ASN A 55 -17.90 14.96 5.00
C ASN A 55 -16.56 14.48 4.43
N VAL A 56 -16.58 14.08 3.17
CA VAL A 56 -15.39 13.67 2.43
C VAL A 56 -15.24 14.51 1.18
N HIS A 57 -14.11 15.19 1.09
CA HIS A 57 -13.69 15.91 -0.10
C HIS A 57 -12.59 15.12 -0.83
N ILE A 58 -12.70 15.03 -2.15
CA ILE A 58 -11.70 14.41 -3.00
C ILE A 58 -10.71 15.47 -3.46
N ALA A 59 -9.59 15.59 -2.75
CA ALA A 59 -8.60 16.62 -3.01
C ALA A 59 -7.86 16.42 -4.36
N ALA A 60 -7.76 15.18 -4.82
CA ALA A 60 -7.27 14.82 -6.15
C ALA A 60 -7.74 13.42 -6.54
N THR A 61 -7.84 13.16 -7.84
CA THR A 61 -8.18 11.84 -8.37
C THR A 61 -7.45 11.59 -9.68
N SER A 62 -7.18 10.32 -9.98
CA SER A 62 -6.72 9.84 -11.28
C SER A 62 -7.72 8.91 -11.97
N GLU A 63 -9.00 8.99 -11.57
CA GLU A 63 -10.09 8.17 -12.13
C GLU A 63 -10.33 8.42 -13.63
N ASP A 64 -10.04 9.65 -14.11
CA ASP A 64 -10.11 10.05 -15.52
C ASP A 64 -9.31 9.15 -16.46
N LYS A 65 -8.17 8.60 -15.97
CA LYS A 65 -7.32 7.64 -16.68
C LYS A 65 -7.28 6.27 -16.01
N LYS A 66 -8.38 5.85 -15.39
CA LYS A 66 -8.50 4.54 -14.72
C LYS A 66 -7.37 4.28 -13.71
N PHE A 67 -6.92 5.34 -13.00
CA PHE A 67 -5.91 5.29 -11.96
C PHE A 67 -4.51 4.85 -12.42
N ASN A 68 -4.14 5.15 -13.66
CA ASN A 68 -2.83 4.77 -14.19
C ASN A 68 -1.72 5.81 -13.95
N TYR A 69 -1.96 6.81 -13.12
CA TYR A 69 -0.99 7.82 -12.70
C TYR A 69 -1.28 8.33 -11.29
N ILE A 70 -0.30 8.98 -10.67
CA ILE A 70 -0.45 9.69 -9.39
C ILE A 70 -0.70 11.18 -9.69
N PRO A 71 -1.77 11.80 -9.16
CA PRO A 71 -2.05 13.22 -9.34
C PRO A 71 -0.94 14.10 -8.78
N GLY A 72 -0.55 15.14 -9.51
CA GLY A 72 0.45 16.13 -9.08
C GLY A 72 -0.14 17.45 -8.56
N LYS A 73 -1.47 17.63 -8.59
CA LYS A 73 -2.16 18.82 -8.11
C LYS A 73 -3.23 18.42 -7.12
N PHE A 74 -3.29 19.14 -6.01
CA PHE A 74 -4.18 18.84 -4.89
C PHE A 74 -4.98 20.10 -4.51
N ASN A 75 -6.27 19.93 -4.30
CA ASN A 75 -7.16 20.98 -3.82
C ASN A 75 -7.52 20.66 -2.37
N TRP A 76 -6.74 21.18 -1.42
CA TRP A 76 -6.95 20.91 0.00
C TRP A 76 -8.08 21.73 0.59
N THR A 77 -8.88 21.09 1.44
CA THR A 77 -9.89 21.78 2.26
C THR A 77 -9.21 22.52 3.41
N SER A 78 -9.48 23.82 3.53
CA SER A 78 -9.00 24.58 4.69
C SER A 78 -9.61 24.02 5.98
N GLY A 79 -8.76 23.64 6.94
CA GLY A 79 -9.21 23.08 8.21
C GLY A 79 -9.69 21.63 8.13
N ALA A 80 -9.30 20.86 7.11
CA ALA A 80 -9.59 19.43 7.06
C ALA A 80 -9.12 18.72 8.34
N SER A 81 -9.92 17.77 8.83
CA SER A 81 -9.58 16.99 10.02
C SER A 81 -8.33 16.14 9.81
N TYR A 82 -8.18 15.58 8.59
CA TYR A 82 -7.01 14.83 8.14
C TYR A 82 -7.03 14.69 6.62
N ILE A 83 -5.89 14.27 6.08
CA ILE A 83 -5.71 13.85 4.69
C ILE A 83 -5.42 12.36 4.68
N HIS A 84 -6.12 11.60 3.81
CA HIS A 84 -5.87 10.17 3.62
C HIS A 84 -5.23 9.87 2.28
N VAL A 85 -4.16 9.05 2.31
CA VAL A 85 -3.39 8.65 1.14
C VAL A 85 -3.23 7.13 1.11
N THR A 86 -3.32 6.52 -0.07
CA THR A 86 -2.88 5.14 -0.32
C THR A 86 -1.54 5.21 -1.03
N SER A 87 -0.45 4.87 -0.34
CA SER A 87 0.93 5.07 -0.81
C SER A 87 1.27 4.24 -2.05
N ASN A 88 0.74 3.01 -2.12
CA ASN A 88 0.93 2.08 -3.22
C ASN A 88 -0.37 1.36 -3.56
N ASN A 89 -0.84 1.54 -4.80
CA ASN A 89 -2.08 0.95 -5.30
C ASN A 89 -1.79 -0.43 -5.88
N THR A 90 -1.97 -1.46 -5.07
CA THR A 90 -1.65 -2.87 -5.37
C THR A 90 -2.34 -3.39 -6.63
N ILE A 91 -3.53 -2.87 -6.95
CA ILE A 91 -4.37 -3.33 -8.05
C ILE A 91 -4.03 -2.58 -9.33
N GLU A 92 -3.85 -1.27 -9.24
CA GLU A 92 -3.63 -0.37 -10.37
C GLU A 92 -2.15 -0.29 -10.78
N GLY A 93 -1.24 -0.56 -9.84
CA GLY A 93 0.21 -0.56 -10.08
C GLY A 93 0.87 0.81 -9.96
N THR A 94 0.22 1.78 -9.31
CA THR A 94 0.77 3.11 -9.07
C THR A 94 1.30 3.27 -7.64
N GLN A 95 2.31 4.13 -7.45
CA GLN A 95 2.94 4.39 -6.16
C GLN A 95 3.32 5.86 -6.01
N PHE A 96 3.08 6.43 -4.84
CA PHE A 96 3.63 7.73 -4.47
C PHE A 96 5.12 7.61 -4.18
N HIS A 97 5.98 8.13 -5.03
CA HIS A 97 7.41 8.25 -4.76
C HIS A 97 7.71 9.46 -3.89
N GLU A 98 6.97 10.54 -4.09
CA GLU A 98 6.97 11.74 -3.27
C GLU A 98 5.56 12.00 -2.74
N PHE A 99 5.48 12.48 -1.50
CA PHE A 99 4.20 12.83 -0.88
C PHE A 99 4.00 14.34 -0.94
N PRO A 100 2.76 14.80 -1.18
CA PRO A 100 2.46 16.23 -1.23
C PRO A 100 2.70 16.90 0.11
N ASP A 101 3.01 18.19 0.06
CA ASP A 101 2.98 19.04 1.25
C ASP A 101 1.52 19.26 1.66
N THR A 102 1.21 18.97 2.90
CA THR A 102 -0.13 19.08 3.51
C THR A 102 -0.20 20.16 4.58
N GLY A 103 0.87 20.93 4.74
CA GLY A 103 0.99 21.91 5.81
C GLY A 103 0.87 21.25 7.18
N ASN A 104 -0.07 21.74 8.01
CA ASN A 104 -0.30 21.25 9.37
C ASN A 104 -1.45 20.23 9.47
N VAL A 105 -2.07 19.85 8.36
CA VAL A 105 -3.16 18.87 8.37
C VAL A 105 -2.60 17.46 8.59
N PRO A 106 -3.14 16.71 9.56
CA PRO A 106 -2.65 15.34 9.83
C PRO A 106 -2.77 14.43 8.62
N VAL A 107 -1.73 13.63 8.37
CA VAL A 107 -1.69 12.68 7.25
C VAL A 107 -1.84 11.25 7.74
N MET A 108 -2.88 10.57 7.22
CA MET A 108 -3.17 9.15 7.44
C MET A 108 -2.83 8.37 6.18
N VAL A 109 -1.94 7.39 6.27
CA VAL A 109 -1.46 6.69 5.09
C VAL A 109 -1.61 5.17 5.18
N ASP A 110 -2.23 4.59 4.13
CA ASP A 110 -2.21 3.16 3.88
C ASP A 110 -0.92 2.78 3.17
N MET A 111 -0.04 2.07 3.88
CA MET A 111 1.21 1.52 3.33
C MET A 111 1.18 -0.01 3.25
N SER A 112 0.02 -0.65 3.17
CA SER A 112 -0.11 -2.11 3.24
C SER A 112 0.77 -2.84 2.23
N SER A 113 1.00 -2.28 1.06
CA SER A 113 1.77 -2.95 0.00
C SER A 113 3.18 -2.43 -0.21
N ASP A 114 3.60 -1.36 0.49
CA ASP A 114 4.96 -0.81 0.37
C ASP A 114 5.62 -0.40 1.69
N MET A 115 5.00 -0.72 2.84
CA MET A 115 5.62 -0.46 4.14
C MET A 115 6.94 -1.21 4.25
N LEU A 116 8.00 -0.51 4.69
CA LEU A 116 9.37 -1.01 4.80
C LEU A 116 9.98 -1.49 3.46
N SER A 117 9.49 -1.03 2.32
CA SER A 117 10.07 -1.34 1.00
C SER A 117 11.19 -0.38 0.58
N ARG A 118 11.26 0.77 1.19
CA ARG A 118 12.19 1.85 0.86
C ARG A 118 12.41 2.79 2.04
N LYS A 119 13.42 3.64 1.93
CA LYS A 119 13.67 4.71 2.89
C LYS A 119 12.69 5.86 2.65
N LEU A 120 11.94 6.22 3.68
CA LEU A 120 11.02 7.35 3.70
C LEU A 120 11.24 8.17 4.97
N ASP A 121 10.92 9.45 4.89
CA ASP A 121 10.75 10.27 6.08
C ASP A 121 9.36 10.00 6.68
N PHE A 122 9.29 9.03 7.56
CA PHE A 122 8.05 8.63 8.23
C PHE A 122 7.50 9.70 9.19
N SER A 123 8.29 10.73 9.53
CA SER A 123 7.83 11.82 10.41
C SER A 123 6.76 12.71 9.76
N LYS A 124 6.65 12.66 8.43
CA LYS A 124 5.61 13.35 7.65
C LYS A 124 4.19 12.81 7.88
N PHE A 125 4.07 11.62 8.48
CA PHE A 125 2.79 10.94 8.66
C PHE A 125 2.39 10.93 10.13
N ASP A 126 1.09 11.11 10.37
CA ASP A 126 0.54 11.10 11.72
C ASP A 126 -0.06 9.74 12.08
N ILE A 127 -0.62 9.02 11.08
CA ILE A 127 -0.92 7.59 11.17
C ILE A 127 -0.38 6.90 9.92
N ILE A 128 0.36 5.81 10.14
CA ILE A 128 0.73 4.86 9.10
C ILE A 128 0.10 3.53 9.46
N TYR A 129 -0.58 2.89 8.53
CA TYR A 129 -1.09 1.55 8.77
C TYR A 129 -0.79 0.60 7.61
N ALA A 130 -0.67 -0.68 7.94
CA ALA A 130 -0.41 -1.73 6.97
C ALA A 130 -0.96 -3.08 7.44
N GLY A 131 -1.74 -3.73 6.59
CA GLY A 131 -1.97 -5.17 6.74
C GLY A 131 -0.68 -5.94 6.46
N ALA A 132 -0.27 -6.83 7.39
CA ALA A 132 1.06 -7.44 7.32
C ALA A 132 1.25 -8.40 6.13
N GLN A 133 0.19 -8.99 5.59
CA GLN A 133 0.20 -10.09 4.63
C GLN A 133 0.86 -9.81 3.28
N LYS A 134 1.27 -8.59 3.00
CA LYS A 134 1.95 -8.23 1.75
C LYS A 134 3.46 -8.16 1.95
N ASN A 135 3.92 -7.22 2.75
CA ASN A 135 5.35 -6.89 2.84
C ASN A 135 5.97 -7.13 4.24
N LEU A 136 5.14 -7.29 5.28
CA LEU A 136 5.59 -7.32 6.66
C LEU A 136 5.55 -8.70 7.32
N GLY A 137 4.77 -9.65 6.78
CA GLY A 137 4.61 -10.96 7.40
C GLY A 137 3.31 -11.67 6.99
N PRO A 138 2.71 -12.49 7.87
CA PRO A 138 1.50 -13.24 7.58
C PRO A 138 0.24 -12.39 7.73
N ALA A 139 -0.88 -12.89 7.20
CA ALA A 139 -2.20 -12.34 7.49
C ALA A 139 -2.55 -12.46 8.99
N GLY A 140 -3.45 -11.59 9.47
CA GLY A 140 -4.02 -11.63 10.81
C GLY A 140 -3.58 -10.48 11.72
N VAL A 141 -2.51 -9.76 11.40
CA VAL A 141 -2.10 -8.55 12.12
C VAL A 141 -2.06 -7.33 11.20
N THR A 142 -2.48 -6.21 11.74
CA THR A 142 -2.36 -4.88 11.14
C THR A 142 -1.42 -4.05 12.00
N ILE A 143 -0.37 -3.52 11.39
CA ILE A 143 0.54 -2.59 12.07
C ILE A 143 -0.03 -1.20 11.92
N VAL A 144 -0.14 -0.48 13.03
CA VAL A 144 -0.50 0.94 13.04
C VAL A 144 0.58 1.70 13.80
N VAL A 145 1.20 2.65 13.15
CA VAL A 145 2.15 3.59 13.75
C VAL A 145 1.44 4.93 13.85
N LEU A 146 1.24 5.42 15.05
CA LEU A 146 0.52 6.67 15.25
C LEU A 146 1.30 7.67 16.10
N LYS A 147 1.23 8.96 15.76
CA LYS A 147 1.72 10.05 16.61
C LYS A 147 0.87 10.16 17.86
N LYS A 148 1.50 10.10 19.03
CA LYS A 148 0.79 10.14 20.32
C LYS A 148 -0.05 11.39 20.52
N LYS A 149 0.36 12.53 19.96
CA LYS A 149 -0.42 13.78 20.03
C LYS A 149 -1.80 13.68 19.39
N LEU A 150 -2.02 12.73 18.45
CA LEU A 150 -3.33 12.51 17.87
C LEU A 150 -4.34 11.90 18.83
N LEU A 151 -3.88 11.23 19.88
CA LEU A 151 -4.76 10.61 20.87
C LEU A 151 -5.64 11.63 21.59
N GLU A 152 -5.19 12.87 21.69
CA GLU A 152 -5.97 13.99 22.26
C GLU A 152 -7.17 14.37 21.37
N LYS A 153 -7.09 14.06 20.07
CA LYS A 153 -8.13 14.30 19.07
C LYS A 153 -9.09 13.12 18.89
N CYS A 154 -8.82 11.98 19.52
CA CYS A 154 -9.71 10.82 19.44
C CYS A 154 -11.05 11.14 20.06
N LYS A 155 -12.13 10.81 19.34
CA LYS A 155 -13.49 10.95 19.87
C LYS A 155 -13.69 10.04 21.07
N GLU A 156 -14.51 10.48 21.99
CA GLU A 156 -14.97 9.69 23.12
C GLU A 156 -16.24 8.88 22.80
N GLY A 157 -16.61 7.94 23.66
CA GLY A 157 -17.82 7.14 23.49
C GLY A 157 -17.79 6.12 22.35
N LEU A 158 -16.62 5.80 21.83
CA LEU A 158 -16.45 4.80 20.77
C LEU A 158 -16.56 3.37 21.32
N PRO A 159 -16.92 2.39 20.47
CA PRO A 159 -16.77 0.97 20.81
C PRO A 159 -15.34 0.70 21.26
N THR A 160 -15.18 0.14 22.46
CA THR A 160 -13.89 0.09 23.16
C THR A 160 -12.75 -0.51 22.34
N LEU A 161 -13.03 -1.59 21.59
CA LEU A 161 -12.04 -2.25 20.75
C LEU A 161 -11.57 -1.39 19.56
N LEU A 162 -12.41 -0.46 19.09
CA LEU A 162 -12.17 0.38 17.92
C LEU A 162 -11.60 1.77 18.27
N SER A 163 -11.38 2.05 19.56
CA SER A 163 -10.75 3.29 20.02
C SER A 163 -9.23 3.15 20.00
N TYR A 164 -8.54 4.03 19.24
CA TYR A 164 -7.07 4.09 19.28
C TYR A 164 -6.54 4.44 20.67
N LYS A 165 -7.26 5.27 21.44
CA LYS A 165 -6.89 5.60 22.81
C LYS A 165 -6.85 4.36 23.70
N THR A 166 -7.89 3.51 23.63
CA THR A 166 -7.93 2.22 24.34
C THR A 166 -6.77 1.30 23.91
N GLN A 167 -6.55 1.17 22.61
CA GLN A 167 -5.47 0.32 22.10
C GLN A 167 -4.09 0.81 22.54
N TYR A 168 -3.89 2.14 22.59
CA TYR A 168 -2.68 2.75 23.11
C TYR A 168 -2.48 2.45 24.59
N GLU A 169 -3.48 2.73 25.43
CA GLU A 169 -3.42 2.54 26.90
C GLU A 169 -3.20 1.07 27.28
N LYS A 170 -3.76 0.16 26.51
CA LYS A 170 -3.64 -1.29 26.72
C LYS A 170 -2.49 -1.93 25.94
N ASN A 171 -1.62 -1.16 25.28
CA ASN A 171 -0.49 -1.66 24.49
C ASN A 171 -0.91 -2.76 23.48
N SER A 172 -2.04 -2.59 22.81
CA SER A 172 -2.66 -3.56 21.89
C SER A 172 -3.12 -4.87 22.57
N LEU A 173 -3.22 -4.89 23.88
CA LEU A 173 -3.60 -6.07 24.68
C LEU A 173 -4.98 -5.90 25.35
N TYR A 174 -5.85 -5.09 24.77
CA TYR A 174 -7.22 -5.00 25.24
C TYR A 174 -7.95 -6.34 25.08
N ASN A 175 -7.71 -7.04 24.00
CA ASN A 175 -8.11 -8.43 23.77
C ASN A 175 -6.87 -9.27 23.40
N THR A 176 -7.04 -10.58 23.35
CA THR A 176 -5.96 -11.51 22.95
C THR A 176 -5.48 -11.18 21.54
N PRO A 177 -4.20 -10.82 21.36
CA PRO A 177 -3.67 -10.42 20.05
C PRO A 177 -3.30 -11.64 19.19
N PRO A 178 -3.08 -11.46 17.87
CA PRO A 178 -2.62 -12.53 16.99
C PRO A 178 -1.11 -12.79 17.20
N VAL A 179 -0.77 -13.44 18.33
CA VAL A 179 0.62 -13.59 18.85
C VAL A 179 1.57 -14.15 17.79
N PHE A 180 1.18 -15.22 17.09
CA PHE A 180 2.04 -15.82 16.06
C PHE A 180 2.35 -14.85 14.92
N ALA A 181 1.32 -14.13 14.45
CA ALA A 181 1.51 -13.15 13.37
C ALA A 181 2.44 -12.00 13.80
N ILE A 182 2.29 -11.51 15.04
CA ILE A 182 3.18 -10.48 15.61
C ILE A 182 4.61 -11.00 15.72
N TYR A 183 4.80 -12.23 16.18
CA TYR A 183 6.11 -12.87 16.27
C TYR A 183 6.81 -12.93 14.89
N VAL A 184 6.09 -13.37 13.84
CA VAL A 184 6.64 -13.44 12.49
C VAL A 184 6.96 -12.04 11.93
N VAL A 185 6.11 -11.02 12.19
CA VAL A 185 6.45 -9.62 11.83
C VAL A 185 7.77 -9.19 12.48
N GLY A 186 7.98 -9.56 13.73
CA GLY A 186 9.25 -9.32 14.43
C GLY A 186 10.44 -10.00 13.75
N LEU A 187 10.26 -11.23 13.23
CA LEU A 187 11.29 -11.94 12.47
C LEU A 187 11.59 -11.26 11.13
N VAL A 188 10.54 -10.81 10.40
CA VAL A 188 10.70 -10.06 9.14
C VAL A 188 11.43 -8.74 9.38
N ALA A 189 11.11 -8.01 10.44
CA ALA A 189 11.82 -6.78 10.79
C ALA A 189 13.31 -7.02 11.10
N LYS A 190 13.63 -8.11 11.80
CA LYS A 190 15.02 -8.55 12.05
C LYS A 190 15.73 -8.92 10.76
N TRP A 191 15.04 -9.63 9.85
CA TRP A 191 15.57 -9.98 8.54
C TRP A 191 15.88 -8.74 7.71
N ILE A 192 14.95 -7.76 7.61
CA ILE A 192 15.21 -6.48 6.91
C ILE A 192 16.46 -5.79 7.47
N LYS A 193 16.60 -5.77 8.81
CA LYS A 193 17.79 -5.19 9.44
C LYS A 193 19.06 -5.93 9.08
N ALA A 194 19.03 -7.25 9.03
CA ALA A 194 20.16 -8.10 8.64
C ALA A 194 20.54 -7.97 7.16
N GLN A 195 19.59 -7.60 6.29
CA GLN A 195 19.85 -7.28 4.88
C GLN A 195 20.52 -5.90 4.67
N GLY A 196 20.87 -5.17 5.72
CA GLY A 196 21.44 -3.83 5.63
C GLY A 196 20.42 -2.70 5.79
N GLY A 197 19.18 -3.02 6.18
CA GLY A 197 18.11 -2.05 6.43
C GLY A 197 17.40 -1.57 5.17
N LEU A 198 16.64 -0.48 5.31
CA LEU A 198 15.75 0.01 4.25
C LEU A 198 16.49 0.48 3.00
N GLU A 199 17.70 0.98 3.14
CA GLU A 199 18.50 1.46 2.00
C GLU A 199 18.89 0.30 1.06
N GLU A 200 19.31 -0.84 1.61
CA GLU A 200 19.66 -2.01 0.81
C GLU A 200 18.41 -2.72 0.26
N ILE A 201 17.34 -2.81 1.05
CA ILE A 201 16.05 -3.31 0.58
C ILE A 201 15.54 -2.50 -0.61
N GLU A 202 15.61 -1.17 -0.54
CA GLU A 202 15.21 -0.28 -1.64
C GLU A 202 16.03 -0.54 -2.91
N LYS A 203 17.34 -0.66 -2.81
CA LYS A 203 18.22 -0.97 -3.97
C LYS A 203 17.80 -2.27 -4.66
N VAL A 204 17.52 -3.31 -3.88
CA VAL A 204 17.06 -4.60 -4.41
C VAL A 204 15.69 -4.46 -5.06
N ASN A 205 14.74 -3.75 -4.43
CA ASN A 205 13.40 -3.54 -4.98
C ASN A 205 13.44 -2.72 -6.29
N VAL A 206 14.26 -1.67 -6.35
CA VAL A 206 14.48 -0.88 -7.58
C VAL A 206 15.06 -1.78 -8.68
N LYS A 207 16.06 -2.61 -8.38
CA LYS A 207 16.66 -3.54 -9.35
C LYS A 207 15.62 -4.52 -9.90
N LYS A 208 14.81 -5.13 -9.04
CA LYS A 208 13.72 -6.05 -9.43
C LYS A 208 12.70 -5.36 -10.35
N ALA A 209 12.20 -4.20 -9.92
CA ALA A 209 11.19 -3.45 -10.66
C ALA A 209 11.74 -2.98 -12.01
N LYS A 210 12.97 -2.43 -12.02
CA LYS A 210 13.63 -1.98 -13.25
C LYS A 210 13.78 -3.10 -14.27
N LEU A 211 14.26 -4.28 -13.86
CA LEU A 211 14.44 -5.41 -14.75
C LEU A 211 13.13 -5.83 -15.44
N LEU A 212 12.03 -5.87 -14.69
CA LEU A 212 10.73 -6.24 -15.26
C LEU A 212 10.15 -5.12 -16.14
N TYR A 213 10.23 -3.86 -15.70
CA TYR A 213 9.73 -2.74 -16.53
C TYR A 213 10.55 -2.56 -17.80
N ASP A 214 11.87 -2.66 -17.76
CA ASP A 214 12.72 -2.60 -18.96
C ASP A 214 12.31 -3.67 -19.97
N THR A 215 12.01 -4.89 -19.51
CA THR A 215 11.55 -5.99 -20.38
C THR A 215 10.16 -5.72 -20.98
N ILE A 216 9.23 -5.18 -20.20
CA ILE A 216 7.91 -4.79 -20.69
C ILE A 216 8.05 -3.65 -21.71
N ASP A 217 8.90 -2.68 -21.45
CA ASP A 217 9.13 -1.53 -22.33
C ASP A 217 9.91 -1.91 -23.61
N GLU A 218 10.80 -2.92 -23.54
CA GLU A 218 11.51 -3.51 -24.70
C GLU A 218 10.54 -4.28 -25.62
N LEU A 219 9.57 -4.99 -25.02
CA LEU A 219 8.65 -5.88 -25.72
C LEU A 219 7.23 -5.30 -25.80
N ARG A 220 7.11 -3.99 -26.05
CA ARG A 220 5.80 -3.28 -26.07
C ARG A 220 4.80 -3.77 -27.09
N ASP A 221 5.24 -4.44 -28.13
CA ASP A 221 4.36 -5.07 -29.12
C ASP A 221 3.57 -6.24 -28.54
N VAL A 222 4.06 -6.84 -27.42
CA VAL A 222 3.45 -7.99 -26.76
C VAL A 222 2.91 -7.61 -25.37
N TYR A 223 3.66 -6.83 -24.58
CA TYR A 223 3.33 -6.47 -23.21
C TYR A 223 3.04 -4.97 -23.08
N HIS A 224 1.86 -4.63 -22.60
CA HIS A 224 1.40 -3.25 -22.48
C HIS A 224 1.36 -2.85 -20.99
N PRO A 225 2.28 -1.98 -20.51
CA PRO A 225 2.22 -1.53 -19.12
C PRO A 225 0.94 -0.73 -18.88
N VAL A 226 0.25 -1.01 -17.78
CA VAL A 226 -0.95 -0.24 -17.38
C VAL A 226 -0.56 1.15 -16.93
N VAL A 227 0.52 1.27 -16.17
CA VAL A 227 1.06 2.56 -15.73
C VAL A 227 2.11 3.04 -16.74
N THR A 228 1.73 4.02 -17.55
CA THR A 228 2.59 4.58 -18.60
C THR A 228 3.43 5.76 -18.11
N ASP A 229 2.97 6.48 -17.08
CA ASP A 229 3.75 7.51 -16.42
C ASP A 229 4.84 6.88 -15.54
N LEU A 230 6.10 7.09 -15.93
CA LEU A 230 7.25 6.49 -15.25
C LEU A 230 7.35 6.92 -13.78
N SER A 231 6.98 8.17 -13.48
CA SER A 231 7.02 8.72 -12.12
C SER A 231 5.98 8.12 -11.19
N SER A 232 4.98 7.42 -11.73
CA SER A 232 3.88 6.80 -10.99
C SER A 232 4.02 5.28 -10.87
N ARG A 233 5.03 4.66 -11.50
CA ARG A 233 5.20 3.20 -11.53
C ARG A 233 5.52 2.63 -10.14
N SER A 234 4.77 1.61 -9.73
CA SER A 234 5.01 0.91 -8.47
C SER A 234 6.27 0.04 -8.52
N LEU A 235 7.09 0.11 -7.47
CA LEU A 235 8.22 -0.82 -7.28
C LEU A 235 7.77 -2.18 -6.71
N MET A 236 6.52 -2.26 -6.21
CA MET A 236 5.99 -3.44 -5.52
C MET A 236 5.00 -4.25 -6.37
N ASN A 237 4.22 -3.59 -7.21
CA ASN A 237 3.15 -4.24 -7.97
C ASN A 237 3.16 -3.74 -9.41
N ILE A 238 3.69 -4.55 -10.32
CA ILE A 238 3.79 -4.22 -11.74
C ILE A 238 2.60 -4.83 -12.46
N VAL A 239 1.79 -3.97 -13.09
CA VAL A 239 0.57 -4.37 -13.78
C VAL A 239 0.73 -4.13 -15.28
N PHE A 240 0.43 -5.15 -16.07
CA PHE A 240 0.52 -5.09 -17.52
C PHE A 240 -0.57 -5.93 -18.19
N ARG A 241 -0.81 -5.67 -19.45
CA ARG A 241 -1.76 -6.37 -20.30
C ARG A 241 -1.05 -7.00 -21.49
N MET A 242 -1.78 -7.85 -22.18
CA MET A 242 -1.41 -8.36 -23.52
C MET A 242 -2.51 -8.04 -24.53
N ALA A 243 -2.31 -8.38 -25.77
CA ALA A 243 -3.21 -8.00 -26.86
C ALA A 243 -4.66 -8.50 -26.67
N SER A 244 -4.85 -9.65 -26.01
CA SER A 244 -6.17 -10.19 -25.68
C SER A 244 -6.18 -10.99 -24.37
N GLU A 245 -7.37 -11.20 -23.80
CA GLU A 245 -7.55 -12.04 -22.61
C GLU A 245 -7.21 -13.53 -22.87
N GLU A 246 -7.33 -14.01 -24.08
CA GLU A 246 -6.97 -15.36 -24.48
C GLU A 246 -5.46 -15.55 -24.37
N ILE A 247 -4.68 -14.61 -24.88
CA ILE A 247 -3.21 -14.60 -24.78
C ILE A 247 -2.78 -14.46 -23.30
N GLU A 248 -3.46 -13.62 -22.52
CA GLU A 248 -3.20 -13.49 -21.07
C GLU A 248 -3.43 -14.83 -20.34
N LYS A 249 -4.50 -15.57 -20.70
CA LYS A 249 -4.79 -16.90 -20.12
C LYS A 249 -3.76 -17.93 -20.53
N GLU A 250 -3.34 -17.93 -21.79
CA GLU A 250 -2.26 -18.81 -22.29
C GLU A 250 -0.95 -18.53 -21.57
N PHE A 251 -0.56 -17.26 -21.46
CA PHE A 251 0.62 -16.83 -20.72
C PHE A 251 0.59 -17.35 -19.27
N ILE A 252 -0.54 -17.12 -18.56
CA ILE A 252 -0.72 -17.57 -17.16
C ILE A 252 -0.62 -19.12 -17.07
N SER A 253 -1.13 -19.85 -18.03
CA SER A 253 -1.04 -21.32 -18.04
C SER A 253 0.39 -21.79 -18.21
N LYS A 254 1.08 -21.26 -19.20
CA LYS A 254 2.49 -21.62 -19.49
C LYS A 254 3.45 -21.20 -18.38
N THR A 255 3.21 -20.03 -17.71
CA THR A 255 4.03 -19.62 -16.57
C THR A 255 3.90 -20.60 -15.40
N LYS A 256 2.71 -21.15 -15.14
CA LYS A 256 2.52 -22.16 -14.09
C LYS A 256 3.31 -23.44 -14.34
N GLU A 257 3.42 -23.88 -15.60
CA GLU A 257 4.20 -25.04 -16.00
C GLU A 257 5.70 -24.86 -15.69
N CYS A 258 6.16 -23.60 -15.69
CA CYS A 258 7.53 -23.20 -15.33
C CYS A 258 7.70 -22.86 -13.83
N GLY A 259 6.70 -23.13 -12.99
CA GLY A 259 6.74 -22.82 -11.56
C GLY A 259 6.49 -21.34 -11.21
N LEU A 260 6.16 -20.48 -12.18
CA LEU A 260 5.82 -19.08 -11.98
C LEU A 260 4.32 -18.96 -11.71
N ILE A 261 3.94 -18.77 -10.46
CA ILE A 261 2.55 -18.70 -10.01
C ILE A 261 2.16 -17.29 -9.51
N GLY A 262 0.86 -17.00 -9.50
CA GLY A 262 0.34 -15.76 -8.91
C GLY A 262 0.36 -14.53 -9.83
N LEU A 263 0.62 -14.69 -11.14
CA LEU A 263 0.70 -13.60 -12.11
C LEU A 263 -0.65 -13.09 -12.61
N LYS A 264 -1.76 -13.79 -12.32
CA LYS A 264 -3.10 -13.34 -12.71
C LYS A 264 -3.42 -12.01 -12.02
N GLY A 265 -3.85 -11.01 -12.81
CA GLY A 265 -4.29 -9.72 -12.31
C GLY A 265 -5.54 -9.81 -11.43
N HIS A 266 -5.88 -8.72 -10.76
CA HIS A 266 -7.05 -8.66 -9.91
C HIS A 266 -8.34 -8.75 -10.75
N ARG A 267 -9.35 -9.46 -10.23
CA ARG A 267 -10.63 -9.71 -10.93
C ARG A 267 -11.35 -8.44 -11.41
N SER A 268 -11.13 -7.29 -10.78
CA SER A 268 -11.76 -6.02 -11.13
C SER A 268 -11.14 -5.32 -12.34
N VAL A 269 -9.87 -5.59 -12.65
CA VAL A 269 -9.11 -4.92 -13.72
C VAL A 269 -8.58 -5.89 -14.78
N GLY A 270 -8.53 -7.19 -14.47
CA GLY A 270 -7.97 -8.21 -15.36
C GLY A 270 -6.45 -8.09 -15.51
N GLY A 271 -5.95 -8.61 -16.63
CA GLY A 271 -4.54 -8.53 -16.97
C GLY A 271 -3.62 -9.39 -16.12
N LEU A 272 -2.39 -8.96 -16.03
CA LEU A 272 -1.28 -9.61 -15.34
C LEU A 272 -0.74 -8.69 -14.26
N ARG A 273 -0.33 -9.26 -13.13
CA ARG A 273 0.29 -8.51 -12.04
C ARG A 273 1.42 -9.31 -11.42
N ALA A 274 2.62 -8.77 -11.47
CA ALA A 274 3.75 -9.27 -10.70
C ALA A 274 3.86 -8.49 -9.38
N SER A 275 3.83 -9.21 -8.25
CA SER A 275 4.00 -8.63 -6.90
C SER A 275 5.42 -8.92 -6.41
N LEU A 276 6.25 -7.88 -6.30
CA LEU A 276 7.68 -7.93 -6.06
C LEU A 276 8.05 -7.57 -4.61
N TYR A 277 7.27 -8.01 -3.64
CA TYR A 277 7.49 -7.67 -2.23
C TYR A 277 8.93 -7.96 -1.77
N ASN A 278 9.34 -7.37 -0.66
CA ASN A 278 10.73 -7.40 -0.19
C ASN A 278 11.37 -8.79 -0.22
N ALA A 279 10.64 -9.80 0.25
CA ALA A 279 11.16 -11.18 0.34
C ALA A 279 11.14 -11.93 -1.01
N PHE A 280 10.53 -11.37 -2.07
CA PHE A 280 10.56 -12.01 -3.37
C PHE A 280 11.97 -11.87 -4.00
N PRO A 281 12.64 -12.98 -4.36
CA PRO A 281 14.03 -12.94 -4.81
C PRO A 281 14.18 -12.34 -6.21
N LEU A 282 15.34 -11.74 -6.49
CA LEU A 282 15.67 -11.19 -7.80
C LEU A 282 15.66 -12.27 -8.88
N GLU A 283 16.18 -13.45 -8.54
CA GLU A 283 16.24 -14.63 -9.42
C GLU A 283 14.86 -15.02 -9.95
N GLY A 284 13.81 -14.86 -9.14
CA GLY A 284 12.43 -15.09 -9.58
C GLY A 284 11.98 -14.11 -10.68
N ILE A 285 12.48 -12.88 -10.67
CA ILE A 285 12.22 -11.90 -11.74
C ILE A 285 13.04 -12.23 -12.98
N GLU A 286 14.29 -12.68 -12.82
CA GLU A 286 15.14 -13.12 -13.93
C GLU A 286 14.49 -14.27 -14.69
N VAL A 287 13.95 -15.27 -13.97
CA VAL A 287 13.20 -16.38 -14.57
C VAL A 287 11.94 -15.89 -15.31
N LEU A 288 11.20 -14.95 -14.71
CA LEU A 288 10.02 -14.38 -15.37
C LEU A 288 10.39 -13.63 -16.66
N VAL A 289 11.42 -12.82 -16.62
CA VAL A 289 11.89 -12.03 -17.78
C VAL A 289 12.38 -12.93 -18.90
N ASP A 290 13.14 -13.98 -18.59
CA ASP A 290 13.58 -14.98 -19.57
C ASP A 290 12.40 -15.71 -20.21
N PHE A 291 11.38 -16.05 -19.40
CA PHE A 291 10.14 -16.63 -19.92
C PHE A 291 9.41 -15.62 -20.84
N MET A 292 9.27 -14.35 -20.44
CA MET A 292 8.62 -13.30 -21.23
C MET A 292 9.28 -13.14 -22.60
N ARG A 293 10.62 -13.11 -22.64
CA ARG A 293 11.37 -13.00 -23.91
C ARG A 293 11.19 -14.22 -24.84
N LYS A 294 11.05 -15.41 -24.27
CA LYS A 294 10.77 -16.64 -25.04
C LYS A 294 9.35 -16.63 -25.58
N PHE A 295 8.38 -16.29 -24.74
CA PHE A 295 6.98 -16.23 -25.09
C PHE A 295 6.70 -15.19 -26.18
N ALA A 296 7.38 -14.04 -26.18
CA ALA A 296 7.24 -13.00 -27.20
C ALA A 296 7.74 -13.42 -28.60
N LYS A 297 8.50 -14.50 -28.70
CA LYS A 297 9.03 -15.03 -29.98
C LYS A 297 8.21 -16.22 -30.51
N SER A 298 7.28 -16.75 -29.71
CA SER A 298 6.44 -17.89 -30.08
C SER A 298 5.14 -17.42 -30.74
#